data_ba58b452067edfec03ff48f36f5b6f0d
#
_entry.id   ba58b452067edfec03ff48f36f5b6f0d
#
_cell.length_a   1.000
_cell.length_b   1.000
_cell.length_c   1.000
_cell.angle_alpha   90.00
_cell.angle_beta   90.00
_cell.angle_gamma   90.00
#
_symmetry.space_group_name_H-M   'P 1'
#
loop_
_entity.id
_entity.type
_entity.pdbx_description
1 polymer ?
#
loop_
_entity_poly.entity_id
_entity_poly.type
_entity_poly.pdbx_seq_one_letter_code
_entity_poly.pdbx_strand_id
1 'polypeptide(L)'
;SRNSLMRERHEAYRDARLVVIASEGKDTEKIYFRALAKEYANPRVHVHILNRAEGEENNSSPEHVCRQLDEYKSQYSLEADDELWLVVDKDHWTDAMLSRVATKCAQDAFMHMALSCPCIELWLLLHFVDASLLPAEEQRLWVENRKRSKSSDPYLKVLLRRLMGSYHESAYDTALLLPHVEEAIAHARHLDVNPDDRWPQSLGTRIYLLAESVMNRR
;
A
#
# COMPACT_ATOMS: atom_id res chain seq x y z
N SER A 1 -27.23 -17.32 -3.33
CA SER A 1 -25.84 -17.76 -3.51
C SER A 1 -24.92 -16.55 -3.36
N ARG A 2 -23.74 -16.75 -2.74
CA ARG A 2 -22.73 -15.67 -2.55
C ARG A 2 -22.39 -14.93 -3.86
N ASN A 3 -22.41 -15.64 -4.97
CA ASN A 3 -22.16 -15.08 -6.30
C ASN A 3 -23.28 -14.15 -6.80
N SER A 4 -24.52 -14.34 -6.39
CA SER A 4 -25.63 -13.49 -6.79
C SER A 4 -25.57 -12.13 -6.05
N LEU A 5 -25.29 -12.15 -4.76
CA LEU A 5 -25.18 -10.93 -3.93
C LEU A 5 -24.01 -10.03 -4.34
N MET A 6 -22.92 -10.61 -4.84
CA MET A 6 -21.78 -9.85 -5.33
C MET A 6 -21.97 -9.37 -6.78
N ARG A 7 -22.69 -10.16 -7.62
CA ARG A 7 -23.16 -9.66 -8.93
C ARG A 7 -24.08 -8.46 -8.76
N GLU A 8 -24.99 -8.49 -7.79
CA GLU A 8 -25.88 -7.35 -7.51
C GLU A 8 -25.11 -6.13 -7.01
N ARG A 9 -24.03 -6.30 -6.21
CA ARG A 9 -23.16 -5.19 -5.83
C ARG A 9 -22.34 -4.67 -7.01
N HIS A 10 -21.87 -5.53 -7.91
CA HIS A 10 -21.22 -5.11 -9.15
C HIS A 10 -22.21 -4.43 -10.12
N GLU A 11 -23.45 -4.86 -10.17
CA GLU A 11 -24.47 -4.21 -10.99
C GLU A 11 -24.81 -2.79 -10.53
N ALA A 12 -24.76 -2.52 -9.22
CA ALA A 12 -24.93 -1.18 -8.67
C ALA A 12 -23.77 -0.22 -9.01
N TYR A 13 -22.60 -0.75 -9.42
CA TYR A 13 -21.39 0.00 -9.75
C TYR A 13 -20.91 -0.28 -11.19
N ARG A 14 -21.82 -0.59 -12.10
CA ARG A 14 -21.50 -0.98 -13.50
C ARG A 14 -20.56 -0.02 -14.22
N ASP A 15 -20.61 1.26 -13.89
CA ASP A 15 -19.79 2.31 -14.50
C ASP A 15 -18.58 2.71 -13.65
N ALA A 16 -18.37 2.05 -12.51
CA ALA A 16 -17.26 2.35 -11.60
C ALA A 16 -16.12 1.37 -11.81
N ARG A 17 -14.91 1.91 -11.97
CA ARG A 17 -13.66 1.13 -11.94
C ARG A 17 -13.46 0.54 -10.55
N LEU A 18 -13.10 -0.72 -10.49
CA LEU A 18 -12.82 -1.44 -9.25
C LEU A 18 -11.33 -1.39 -8.92
N VAL A 19 -11.00 -0.97 -7.72
CA VAL A 19 -9.65 -1.02 -7.16
C VAL A 19 -9.66 -1.97 -5.96
N VAL A 20 -9.07 -3.14 -6.13
CA VAL A 20 -8.97 -4.16 -5.09
C VAL A 20 -7.60 -4.08 -4.45
N ILE A 21 -7.55 -4.02 -3.11
CA ILE A 21 -6.32 -3.88 -2.35
C ILE A 21 -6.14 -5.09 -1.43
N ALA A 22 -5.04 -5.80 -1.58
CA ALA A 22 -4.58 -6.82 -0.67
C ALA A 22 -3.24 -6.38 -0.07
N SER A 23 -3.08 -6.50 1.23
CA SER A 23 -1.89 -6.05 1.95
C SER A 23 -1.31 -7.13 2.85
N GLU A 24 0.00 -7.04 3.03
CA GLU A 24 0.77 -7.85 3.96
C GLU A 24 0.42 -7.52 5.42
N GLY A 25 0.23 -6.23 5.73
CA GLY A 25 -0.12 -5.74 7.06
C GLY A 25 -1.55 -6.07 7.47
N LYS A 26 -1.78 -6.15 8.78
CA LYS A 26 -3.12 -6.42 9.33
C LYS A 26 -4.00 -5.17 9.30
N ASP A 27 -3.49 -4.08 9.79
CA ASP A 27 -4.29 -2.92 10.16
C ASP A 27 -3.84 -1.62 9.49
N THR A 28 -2.54 -1.33 9.46
CA THR A 28 -2.01 -0.03 9.02
C THR A 28 -2.50 0.36 7.63
N GLU A 29 -2.35 -0.53 6.66
CA GLU A 29 -2.75 -0.31 5.27
C GLU A 29 -4.28 -0.17 5.16
N LYS A 30 -5.01 -1.01 5.86
CA LYS A 30 -6.49 -0.99 5.83
C LYS A 30 -7.05 0.30 6.40
N ILE A 31 -6.51 0.75 7.54
CA ILE A 31 -6.90 2.02 8.15
C ILE A 31 -6.66 3.17 7.17
N TYR A 32 -5.46 3.22 6.57
CA TYR A 32 -5.11 4.28 5.63
C TYR A 32 -6.04 4.30 4.41
N PHE A 33 -6.15 3.17 3.69
CA PHE A 33 -6.90 3.14 2.44
C PHE A 33 -8.41 3.23 2.62
N ARG A 34 -8.96 2.76 3.75
CA ARG A 34 -10.36 3.03 4.10
C ARG A 34 -10.62 4.51 4.30
N ALA A 35 -9.73 5.19 5.00
CA ALA A 35 -9.85 6.63 5.23
C ALA A 35 -9.67 7.42 3.93
N LEU A 36 -8.69 7.06 3.09
CA LEU A 36 -8.46 7.70 1.80
C LEU A 36 -9.66 7.52 0.86
N ALA A 37 -10.18 6.31 0.75
CA ALA A 37 -11.33 6.01 -0.08
C ALA A 37 -12.59 6.75 0.37
N LYS A 38 -12.77 6.95 1.67
CA LYS A 38 -13.87 7.73 2.24
C LYS A 38 -13.72 9.23 1.95
N GLU A 39 -12.54 9.78 2.15
CA GLU A 39 -12.24 11.20 1.92
C GLU A 39 -12.39 11.59 0.46
N TYR A 40 -11.90 10.74 -0.45
CA TYR A 40 -11.96 10.92 -1.88
C TYR A 40 -13.05 10.09 -2.56
N ALA A 41 -14.16 9.84 -1.85
CA ALA A 41 -15.28 9.07 -2.38
C ALA A 41 -15.72 9.60 -3.76
N ASN A 42 -15.69 8.72 -4.75
CA ASN A 42 -15.97 9.05 -6.15
C ASN A 42 -16.86 7.96 -6.76
N PRO A 43 -18.00 8.33 -7.40
CA PRO A 43 -18.90 7.34 -8.01
C PRO A 43 -18.23 6.56 -9.16
N ARG A 44 -17.10 7.02 -9.70
CA ARG A 44 -16.35 6.36 -10.78
C ARG A 44 -15.32 5.34 -10.28
N VAL A 45 -15.06 5.27 -8.98
CA VAL A 45 -14.08 4.36 -8.38
C VAL A 45 -14.70 3.67 -7.17
N HIS A 46 -14.69 2.35 -7.19
CA HIS A 46 -15.05 1.52 -6.04
C HIS A 46 -13.81 0.85 -5.47
N VAL A 47 -13.50 1.13 -4.21
CA VAL A 47 -12.36 0.55 -3.51
C VAL A 47 -12.81 -0.62 -2.66
N HIS A 48 -12.19 -1.78 -2.86
CA HIS A 48 -12.45 -2.99 -2.10
C HIS A 48 -11.16 -3.48 -1.43
N ILE A 49 -11.14 -3.48 -0.09
CA ILE A 49 -9.98 -3.92 0.68
C ILE A 49 -10.23 -5.35 1.14
N LEU A 50 -9.34 -6.27 0.73
CA LEU A 50 -9.45 -7.68 1.10
C LEU A 50 -9.08 -7.87 2.57
N ASN A 51 -9.88 -8.68 3.26
CA ASN A 51 -9.54 -9.19 4.58
C ASN A 51 -8.84 -10.54 4.42
N ARG A 52 -7.94 -10.87 5.34
CA ARG A 52 -7.37 -12.23 5.41
C ARG A 52 -8.47 -13.24 5.73
N ALA A 53 -8.32 -14.45 5.18
CA ALA A 53 -9.18 -15.54 5.54
C ALA A 53 -8.99 -15.93 7.02
N GLU A 54 -10.06 -16.41 7.65
CA GLU A 54 -9.98 -16.99 9.01
C GLU A 54 -8.96 -18.14 9.03
N GLY A 55 -8.07 -18.14 10.01
CA GLY A 55 -6.99 -19.12 10.15
C GLY A 55 -5.69 -18.78 9.41
N GLU A 56 -5.66 -17.78 8.55
CA GLU A 56 -4.46 -17.31 7.83
C GLU A 56 -3.87 -16.01 8.37
N GLU A 57 -4.28 -15.61 9.55
CA GLU A 57 -3.95 -14.32 10.17
C GLU A 57 -2.44 -14.08 10.36
N ASN A 58 -1.65 -15.16 10.40
CA ASN A 58 -0.20 -15.11 10.57
C ASN A 58 0.57 -15.25 9.25
N ASN A 59 -0.12 -15.46 8.12
CA ASN A 59 0.53 -15.63 6.82
C ASN A 59 0.57 -14.30 6.07
N SER A 60 1.69 -13.59 6.17
CA SER A 60 1.89 -12.24 5.64
C SER A 60 2.85 -12.17 4.45
N SER A 61 3.28 -13.31 3.89
CA SER A 61 4.24 -13.30 2.79
C SER A 61 3.68 -12.61 1.53
N PRO A 62 4.53 -11.96 0.72
CA PRO A 62 4.10 -11.35 -0.54
C PRO A 62 3.42 -12.35 -1.48
N GLU A 63 3.87 -13.61 -1.50
CA GLU A 63 3.27 -14.68 -2.30
C GLU A 63 1.87 -15.02 -1.81
N HIS A 64 1.65 -14.99 -0.52
CA HIS A 64 0.32 -15.23 0.06
C HIS A 64 -0.66 -14.10 -0.30
N VAL A 65 -0.22 -12.84 -0.19
CA VAL A 65 -1.03 -11.68 -0.57
C VAL A 65 -1.36 -11.72 -2.07
N CYS A 66 -0.39 -12.09 -2.89
CA CYS A 66 -0.58 -12.30 -4.32
C CYS A 66 -1.63 -13.39 -4.61
N ARG A 67 -1.61 -14.48 -3.86
CA ARG A 67 -2.60 -15.58 -3.96
C ARG A 67 -4.00 -15.11 -3.63
N GLN A 68 -4.18 -14.24 -2.64
CA GLN A 68 -5.47 -13.65 -2.32
C GLN A 68 -6.07 -12.89 -3.52
N LEU A 69 -5.24 -12.15 -4.25
CA LEU A 69 -5.67 -11.46 -5.47
C LEU A 69 -6.02 -12.44 -6.60
N ASP A 70 -5.26 -13.53 -6.76
CA ASP A 70 -5.58 -14.58 -7.73
C ASP A 70 -6.93 -15.25 -7.41
N GLU A 71 -7.18 -15.56 -6.16
CA GLU A 71 -8.44 -16.13 -5.71
C GLU A 71 -9.60 -15.17 -5.97
N TYR A 72 -9.41 -13.89 -5.69
CA TYR A 72 -10.40 -12.87 -6.02
C TYR A 72 -10.70 -12.84 -7.52
N LYS A 73 -9.66 -12.80 -8.35
CA LYS A 73 -9.77 -12.79 -9.81
C LYS A 73 -10.48 -14.03 -10.35
N SER A 74 -10.27 -15.19 -9.73
CA SER A 74 -10.96 -16.43 -10.13
C SER A 74 -12.45 -16.46 -9.81
N GLN A 75 -12.88 -15.66 -8.82
CA GLN A 75 -14.26 -15.62 -8.34
C GLN A 75 -15.10 -14.52 -8.99
N TYR A 76 -14.46 -13.47 -9.51
CA TYR A 76 -15.14 -12.28 -10.04
C TYR A 76 -14.66 -11.93 -11.44
N SER A 77 -15.60 -11.50 -12.29
CA SER A 77 -15.28 -10.94 -13.60
C SER A 77 -14.75 -9.53 -13.43
N LEU A 78 -13.60 -9.25 -14.04
CA LEU A 78 -12.97 -7.93 -14.03
C LEU A 78 -13.18 -7.24 -15.38
N GLU A 79 -13.41 -5.92 -15.34
CA GLU A 79 -13.43 -5.05 -16.50
C GLU A 79 -11.99 -4.62 -16.84
N ALA A 80 -11.78 -4.13 -18.06
CA ALA A 80 -10.44 -3.83 -18.58
C ALA A 80 -9.65 -2.79 -17.77
N ASP A 81 -10.33 -1.89 -17.08
CA ASP A 81 -9.74 -0.82 -16.26
C ASP A 81 -9.74 -1.10 -14.75
N ASP A 82 -10.23 -2.29 -14.34
CA ASP A 82 -10.12 -2.73 -12.95
C ASP A 82 -8.67 -3.02 -12.57
N GLU A 83 -8.36 -2.84 -11.31
CA GLU A 83 -7.02 -3.03 -10.78
C GLU A 83 -7.00 -3.87 -9.51
N LEU A 84 -6.03 -4.77 -9.45
CA LEU A 84 -5.70 -5.57 -8.29
C LEU A 84 -4.34 -5.11 -7.74
N TRP A 85 -4.33 -4.54 -6.54
CA TRP A 85 -3.13 -3.99 -5.94
C TRP A 85 -2.60 -4.84 -4.80
N LEU A 86 -1.32 -5.16 -4.88
CA LEU A 86 -0.54 -5.85 -3.88
C LEU A 86 0.29 -4.82 -3.11
N VAL A 87 0.06 -4.67 -1.81
CA VAL A 87 0.82 -3.76 -0.95
C VAL A 87 1.76 -4.55 -0.07
N VAL A 88 3.07 -4.34 -0.23
CA VAL A 88 4.12 -5.07 0.48
C VAL A 88 5.23 -4.14 0.98
N ASP A 89 5.87 -4.56 2.07
CA ASP A 89 7.06 -3.95 2.64
C ASP A 89 8.31 -4.73 2.24
N LYS A 90 9.39 -4.04 1.89
CA LYS A 90 10.63 -4.70 1.47
C LYS A 90 11.42 -5.31 2.63
N ASP A 91 11.33 -4.75 3.82
CA ASP A 91 12.25 -4.97 4.93
C ASP A 91 12.39 -6.42 5.45
N HIS A 92 11.38 -7.26 5.21
CA HIS A 92 11.36 -8.65 5.69
C HIS A 92 11.55 -9.70 4.59
N TRP A 93 11.71 -9.27 3.32
CA TRP A 93 11.66 -10.19 2.20
C TRP A 93 12.93 -10.16 1.37
N THR A 94 13.34 -11.33 0.88
CA THR A 94 14.48 -11.45 -0.02
C THR A 94 14.12 -10.92 -1.42
N ASP A 95 15.12 -10.45 -2.14
CA ASP A 95 14.94 -10.03 -3.54
C ASP A 95 14.40 -11.17 -4.42
N ALA A 96 14.76 -12.42 -4.12
CA ALA A 96 14.23 -13.58 -4.83
C ALA A 96 12.72 -13.74 -4.66
N MET A 97 12.19 -13.59 -3.44
CA MET A 97 10.75 -13.65 -3.15
C MET A 97 10.00 -12.52 -3.83
N LEU A 98 10.51 -11.30 -3.71
CA LEU A 98 9.91 -10.12 -4.35
C LEU A 98 9.96 -10.22 -5.87
N SER A 99 11.04 -10.77 -6.43
CA SER A 99 11.19 -10.97 -7.87
C SER A 99 10.14 -11.92 -8.44
N ARG A 100 9.83 -13.01 -7.74
CA ARG A 100 8.76 -13.94 -8.17
C ARG A 100 7.41 -13.23 -8.24
N VAL A 101 7.08 -12.46 -7.21
CA VAL A 101 5.81 -11.72 -7.16
C VAL A 101 5.77 -10.61 -8.19
N ALA A 102 6.84 -9.83 -8.35
CA ALA A 102 6.93 -8.77 -9.35
C ALA A 102 6.81 -9.31 -10.78
N THR A 103 7.44 -10.45 -11.07
CA THR A 103 7.29 -11.12 -12.37
C THR A 103 5.85 -11.51 -12.64
N LYS A 104 5.18 -12.08 -11.65
CA LYS A 104 3.77 -12.46 -11.77
C LYS A 104 2.87 -11.23 -12.02
N CYS A 105 3.07 -10.15 -11.29
CA CYS A 105 2.35 -8.90 -11.51
C CYS A 105 2.60 -8.33 -12.91
N ALA A 106 3.84 -8.37 -13.40
CA ALA A 106 4.19 -7.89 -14.74
C ALA A 106 3.54 -8.70 -15.87
N GLN A 107 3.21 -9.96 -15.63
CA GLN A 107 2.56 -10.86 -16.60
C GLN A 107 1.02 -10.77 -16.56
N ASP A 108 0.47 -10.09 -15.58
CA ASP A 108 -0.98 -9.95 -15.39
C ASP A 108 -1.40 -8.50 -15.62
N ALA A 109 -2.31 -8.28 -16.57
CA ALA A 109 -2.77 -6.95 -16.94
C ALA A 109 -3.50 -6.20 -15.81
N PHE A 110 -4.03 -6.93 -14.82
CA PHE A 110 -4.79 -6.34 -13.70
C PHE A 110 -3.93 -6.10 -12.46
N MET A 111 -2.83 -6.84 -12.31
CA MET A 111 -2.04 -6.83 -11.07
C MET A 111 -0.98 -5.74 -11.06
N HIS A 112 -0.91 -5.02 -9.94
CA HIS A 112 0.07 -3.98 -9.65
C HIS A 112 0.67 -4.19 -8.27
N MET A 113 1.95 -3.92 -8.13
CA MET A 113 2.66 -4.01 -6.85
C MET A 113 3.04 -2.62 -6.36
N ALA A 114 2.52 -2.26 -5.18
CA ALA A 114 2.91 -1.06 -4.45
C ALA A 114 3.83 -1.45 -3.30
N LEU A 115 5.13 -1.40 -3.54
CA LEU A 115 6.16 -1.75 -2.57
C LEU A 115 6.73 -0.51 -1.90
N SER A 116 6.95 -0.60 -0.59
CA SER A 116 7.67 0.41 0.20
C SER A 116 9.01 -0.13 0.69
N CYS A 117 10.05 0.65 0.56
CA CYS A 117 11.39 0.39 1.09
C CYS A 117 11.75 1.47 2.12
N PRO A 118 11.80 1.14 3.41
CA PRO A 118 11.72 -0.21 3.98
C PRO A 118 10.29 -0.73 4.20
N CYS A 119 9.33 0.12 4.50
CA CYS A 119 7.98 -0.26 4.94
C CYS A 119 6.96 0.87 4.75
N ILE A 120 5.68 0.59 4.98
CA ILE A 120 4.57 1.54 4.80
C ILE A 120 4.71 2.81 5.65
N GLU A 121 5.37 2.75 6.80
CA GLU A 121 5.61 3.94 7.63
C GLU A 121 6.36 5.03 6.88
N LEU A 122 7.19 4.69 5.88
CA LEU A 122 7.77 5.69 5.00
C LEU A 122 6.67 6.50 4.28
N TRP A 123 5.68 5.84 3.71
CA TRP A 123 4.56 6.53 3.06
C TRP A 123 3.85 7.50 4.01
N LEU A 124 3.60 7.07 5.24
CA LEU A 124 2.96 7.93 6.25
C LEU A 124 3.83 9.14 6.60
N LEU A 125 5.14 8.95 6.73
CA LEU A 125 6.10 10.04 7.00
C LEU A 125 6.17 11.07 5.86
N LEU A 126 6.01 10.64 4.62
CA LEU A 126 6.03 11.53 3.46
C LEU A 126 4.87 12.54 3.43
N HIS A 127 3.83 12.34 4.25
CA HIS A 127 2.80 13.35 4.45
C HIS A 127 3.33 14.60 5.16
N PHE A 128 4.44 14.49 5.90
CA PHE A 128 5.03 15.57 6.70
C PHE A 128 6.40 16.01 6.20
N VAL A 129 7.15 15.14 5.55
CA VAL A 129 8.56 15.34 5.24
C VAL A 129 8.85 14.96 3.79
N ASP A 130 9.55 15.85 3.05
CA ASP A 130 10.19 15.47 1.79
C ASP A 130 11.52 14.76 2.09
N ALA A 131 11.49 13.43 2.13
CA ALA A 131 12.66 12.65 2.46
C ALA A 131 13.77 12.73 1.39
N SER A 132 13.47 13.19 0.17
CA SER A 132 14.49 13.42 -0.87
C SER A 132 15.44 14.55 -0.51
N LEU A 133 15.03 15.45 0.38
CA LEU A 133 15.83 16.58 0.85
C LEU A 133 16.66 16.27 2.10
N LEU A 134 16.46 15.10 2.70
CA LEU A 134 17.25 14.67 3.85
C LEU A 134 18.72 14.40 3.45
N PRO A 135 19.68 14.66 4.35
CA PRO A 135 21.06 14.22 4.14
C PRO A 135 21.15 12.72 3.86
N ALA A 136 22.12 12.31 3.06
CA ALA A 136 22.31 10.92 2.67
C ALA A 136 22.40 9.98 3.88
N GLU A 137 23.04 10.42 4.97
CA GLU A 137 23.15 9.65 6.21
C GLU A 137 21.79 9.44 6.86
N GLU A 138 20.92 10.43 6.88
CA GLU A 138 19.57 10.32 7.44
C GLU A 138 18.71 9.40 6.56
N GLN A 139 18.81 9.53 5.23
CA GLN A 139 18.12 8.60 4.32
C GLN A 139 18.56 7.14 4.56
N ARG A 140 19.85 6.91 4.83
CA ARG A 140 20.38 5.61 5.17
C ARG A 140 19.74 5.06 6.47
N LEU A 141 19.62 5.89 7.50
CA LEU A 141 18.96 5.50 8.77
C LEU A 141 17.49 5.12 8.54
N TRP A 142 16.80 5.82 7.65
CA TRP A 142 15.42 5.50 7.29
C TRP A 142 15.31 4.15 6.57
N VAL A 143 16.19 3.88 5.63
CA VAL A 143 16.22 2.57 4.92
C VAL A 143 16.52 1.43 5.88
N GLU A 144 17.49 1.60 6.76
CA GLU A 144 17.87 0.58 7.74
C GLU A 144 16.77 0.33 8.77
N ASN A 145 16.04 1.35 9.15
CA ASN A 145 14.89 1.28 10.05
C ASN A 145 15.16 0.46 11.33
N ARG A 146 16.34 0.63 11.91
CA ARG A 146 16.80 -0.18 13.04
C ARG A 146 16.10 0.19 14.35
N LYS A 147 15.96 -0.79 15.23
CA LYS A 147 15.59 -0.59 16.63
C LYS A 147 16.80 -0.16 17.43
N ARG A 148 16.62 0.78 18.38
CA ARG A 148 17.70 1.14 19.35
C ARG A 148 18.00 0.03 20.35
N SER A 149 16.97 -0.78 20.68
CA SER A 149 17.07 -1.91 21.61
C SER A 149 16.03 -2.96 21.23
N LYS A 150 16.11 -4.14 21.85
CA LYS A 150 15.13 -5.23 21.62
C LYS A 150 13.70 -4.82 21.96
N SER A 151 13.53 -3.91 22.92
CA SER A 151 12.21 -3.44 23.39
C SER A 151 11.71 -2.17 22.70
N SER A 152 12.54 -1.52 21.87
CA SER A 152 12.15 -0.29 21.17
C SER A 152 11.48 -0.60 19.83
N ASP A 153 10.69 0.37 19.36
CA ASP A 153 10.14 0.34 18.01
C ASP A 153 11.21 0.64 16.95
N PRO A 154 10.99 0.20 15.70
CA PRO A 154 11.82 0.62 14.59
C PRO A 154 11.84 2.15 14.42
N TYR A 155 12.91 2.64 13.81
CA TYR A 155 13.21 4.08 13.71
C TYR A 155 12.06 4.90 13.10
N LEU A 156 11.46 4.43 12.00
CA LEU A 156 10.37 5.16 11.35
C LEU A 156 9.10 5.26 12.20
N LYS A 157 8.78 4.25 13.00
CA LYS A 157 7.67 4.33 13.96
C LYS A 157 7.91 5.36 15.05
N VAL A 158 9.15 5.47 15.52
CA VAL A 158 9.54 6.51 16.50
C VAL A 158 9.38 7.89 15.91
N LEU A 159 9.80 8.09 14.65
CA LEU A 159 9.64 9.36 13.95
C LEU A 159 8.16 9.72 13.76
N LEU A 160 7.33 8.78 13.34
CA LEU A 160 5.88 8.99 13.21
C LEU A 160 5.24 9.42 14.53
N ARG A 161 5.59 8.76 15.61
CA ARG A 161 5.09 9.10 16.94
C ARG A 161 5.45 10.53 17.35
N ARG A 162 6.66 10.99 17.01
CA ARG A 162 7.08 12.38 17.26
C ARG A 162 6.27 13.37 16.43
N LEU A 163 6.01 13.08 15.16
CA LEU A 163 5.29 14.00 14.26
C LEU A 163 3.79 14.01 14.52
N MET A 164 3.20 12.87 14.86
CA MET A 164 1.75 12.73 15.05
C MET A 164 1.30 12.86 16.50
N GLY A 165 2.25 12.95 17.46
CA GLY A 165 1.96 12.91 18.90
C GLY A 165 1.72 11.50 19.44
N SER A 166 1.09 10.62 18.66
CA SER A 166 0.94 9.18 18.92
C SER A 166 0.86 8.41 17.60
N TYR A 167 1.37 7.19 17.61
CA TYR A 167 1.23 6.28 16.49
C TYR A 167 1.26 4.83 16.99
N HIS A 168 0.26 4.06 16.60
CA HIS A 168 0.20 2.62 16.75
C HIS A 168 -0.36 2.01 15.47
N GLU A 169 0.19 0.89 15.01
CA GLU A 169 -0.17 0.26 13.74
C GLU A 169 -1.67 -0.02 13.58
N SER A 170 -2.33 -0.37 14.67
CA SER A 170 -3.77 -0.71 14.68
C SER A 170 -4.68 0.47 15.07
N ALA A 171 -4.11 1.63 15.41
CA ALA A 171 -4.88 2.80 15.80
C ALA A 171 -4.04 4.07 15.63
N TYR A 172 -4.31 4.85 14.61
CA TYR A 172 -3.68 6.15 14.39
C TYR A 172 -4.66 7.13 13.73
N ASP A 173 -4.40 8.41 13.88
CA ASP A 173 -5.29 9.46 13.41
C ASP A 173 -5.02 9.80 11.93
N THR A 174 -5.80 9.23 11.03
CA THR A 174 -5.72 9.52 9.60
C THR A 174 -6.10 10.95 9.25
N ALA A 175 -6.83 11.66 10.11
CA ALA A 175 -7.18 13.06 9.90
C ALA A 175 -5.95 14.00 9.95
N LEU A 176 -4.85 13.57 10.56
CA LEU A 176 -3.57 14.27 10.53
C LEU A 176 -2.81 14.06 9.21
N LEU A 177 -3.11 13.00 8.49
CA LEU A 177 -2.42 12.59 7.25
C LEU A 177 -3.14 13.08 5.99
N LEU A 178 -4.43 12.82 5.87
CA LEU A 178 -5.18 13.03 4.63
C LEU A 178 -5.14 14.45 4.07
N PRO A 179 -5.09 15.53 4.87
CA PRO A 179 -4.91 16.89 4.34
C PRO A 179 -3.59 17.09 3.59
N HIS A 180 -2.60 16.20 3.81
CA HIS A 180 -1.27 16.24 3.23
C HIS A 180 -1.01 15.14 2.18
N VAL A 181 -2.04 14.49 1.69
CA VAL A 181 -1.86 13.39 0.72
C VAL A 181 -1.22 13.85 -0.59
N GLU A 182 -1.50 15.08 -1.02
CA GLU A 182 -0.88 15.66 -2.23
C GLU A 182 0.62 15.85 -2.06
N GLU A 183 1.04 16.35 -0.90
CA GLU A 183 2.46 16.48 -0.55
C GLU A 183 3.11 15.10 -0.47
N ALA A 184 2.44 14.12 0.11
CA ALA A 184 2.95 12.76 0.19
C ALA A 184 3.19 12.15 -1.21
N ILE A 185 2.26 12.35 -2.14
CA ILE A 185 2.40 11.92 -3.54
C ILE A 185 3.60 12.60 -4.19
N ALA A 186 3.75 13.91 -4.04
CA ALA A 186 4.88 14.66 -4.59
C ALA A 186 6.21 14.21 -4.00
N HIS A 187 6.29 14.04 -2.67
CA HIS A 187 7.48 13.58 -1.97
C HIS A 187 7.87 12.15 -2.36
N ALA A 188 6.90 11.25 -2.50
CA ALA A 188 7.15 9.90 -2.97
C ALA A 188 7.68 9.87 -4.41
N ARG A 189 7.14 10.73 -5.27
CA ARG A 189 7.59 10.86 -6.66
C ARG A 189 9.01 11.40 -6.74
N HIS A 190 9.42 12.33 -5.85
CA HIS A 190 10.79 12.81 -5.75
C HIS A 190 11.79 11.69 -5.39
N LEU A 191 11.37 10.74 -4.55
CA LEU A 191 12.19 9.58 -4.18
C LEU A 191 12.27 8.51 -5.28
N ASP A 192 11.25 8.41 -6.13
CA ASP A 192 11.16 7.38 -7.18
C ASP A 192 11.94 7.80 -8.44
N VAL A 193 13.26 7.83 -8.30
CA VAL A 193 14.18 8.32 -9.36
C VAL A 193 14.27 7.39 -10.56
N ASN A 194 13.94 6.12 -10.41
CA ASN A 194 13.91 5.11 -11.46
C ASN A 194 12.55 4.39 -11.49
N PRO A 195 11.49 5.04 -12.00
CA PRO A 195 10.14 4.47 -12.00
C PRO A 195 10.00 3.16 -12.81
N ASP A 196 10.92 2.91 -13.75
CA ASP A 196 10.94 1.68 -14.56
C ASP A 196 11.54 0.48 -13.82
N ASP A 197 12.22 0.68 -12.71
CA ASP A 197 12.65 -0.42 -11.85
C ASP A 197 11.45 -1.16 -11.29
N ARG A 198 11.58 -2.48 -11.10
CA ARG A 198 10.49 -3.31 -10.58
C ARG A 198 10.00 -2.87 -9.20
N TRP A 199 10.89 -2.34 -8.38
CA TRP A 199 10.62 -1.68 -7.09
C TRP A 199 11.75 -0.72 -6.73
N PRO A 200 11.53 0.22 -5.78
CA PRO A 200 12.59 1.10 -5.30
C PRO A 200 13.79 0.32 -4.73
N GLN A 201 14.99 0.60 -5.23
CA GLN A 201 16.21 -0.08 -4.79
C GLN A 201 16.79 0.50 -3.48
N SER A 202 16.36 1.69 -3.11
CA SER A 202 16.71 2.39 -1.87
C SER A 202 15.45 2.98 -1.24
N LEU A 203 15.59 4.01 -0.40
CA LEU A 203 14.45 4.69 0.22
C LEU A 203 13.43 5.11 -0.83
N GLY A 204 12.23 4.60 -0.74
CA GLY A 204 11.17 4.90 -1.68
C GLY A 204 9.92 4.06 -1.47
N THR A 205 8.82 4.53 -2.00
CA THR A 205 7.53 3.84 -1.94
C THR A 205 6.73 4.10 -3.21
N ARG A 206 6.04 3.07 -3.71
CA ARG A 206 5.12 3.20 -4.84
C ARG A 206 3.65 3.21 -4.43
N ILE A 207 3.37 3.37 -3.15
CA ILE A 207 2.01 3.58 -2.66
C ILE A 207 1.37 4.83 -3.28
N TYR A 208 2.15 5.82 -3.68
CA TYR A 208 1.62 7.01 -4.34
C TYR A 208 0.84 6.68 -5.62
N LEU A 209 1.24 5.64 -6.37
CA LEU A 209 0.53 5.18 -7.56
C LEU A 209 -0.85 4.60 -7.20
N LEU A 210 -0.91 3.81 -6.13
CA LEU A 210 -2.18 3.29 -5.61
C LEU A 210 -3.08 4.43 -5.08
N ALA A 211 -2.50 5.37 -4.35
CA ALA A 211 -3.23 6.54 -3.85
C ALA A 211 -3.84 7.34 -5.01
N GLU A 212 -3.08 7.63 -6.05
CA GLU A 212 -3.58 8.31 -7.26
C GLU A 212 -4.72 7.51 -7.92
N SER A 213 -4.63 6.18 -7.95
CA SER A 213 -5.68 5.33 -8.48
C SER A 213 -6.97 5.43 -7.65
N VAL A 214 -6.86 5.35 -6.32
CA VAL A 214 -8.01 5.51 -5.39
C VAL A 214 -8.65 6.88 -5.53
N MET A 215 -7.85 7.92 -5.69
CA MET A 215 -8.30 9.31 -5.86
C MET A 215 -8.80 9.62 -7.29
N ASN A 216 -8.75 8.65 -8.19
CA ASN A 216 -9.10 8.78 -9.62
C ASN A 216 -8.26 9.86 -10.34
N ARG A 217 -6.97 9.90 -10.05
CA ARG A 217 -5.99 10.79 -10.69
C ARG A 217 -5.03 9.97 -11.54
N ARG A 218 -5.35 9.83 -12.81
CA ARG A 218 -4.52 9.15 -13.81
C ARG A 218 -4.22 10.09 -14.97
#